data_36e5c198da7d0e3f25092359af5f1776
#
_entry.id   36e5c198da7d0e3f25092359af5f1776
#
_cell.length_a   1.000
_cell.length_b   1.000
_cell.length_c   1.000
_cell.angle_alpha   90.00
_cell.angle_beta   90.00
_cell.angle_gamma   90.00
#
_symmetry.space_group_name_H-M   'P 1'
#
loop_
_entity.id
_entity.type
_entity.pdbx_description
1 polymer ?
#
loop_
_entity_poly.entity_id
_entity_poly.type
_entity_poly.pdbx_seq_one_letter_code
_entity_poly.pdbx_strand_id
1 'polypeptide(L)'
;MKSVIKWPTLEANPDSTGDWKALRALRRCGFNRISLGMQSACDEELRTIGRVHTMEQVQQAVEAARKAKIQNLSLDLIYGLPHQTQERWMENLAAAVALNPEHLSCYGLKVEEGTPLFAMKDTAGLPGDEEQADMYLQTVEFLKQYGYEQYEISNFAKPGRESRHNLKYWKLQEYAGFCPGAHSDFGGVRYAYEKDLDAYIAAELCG
;
A
#
# COMPACT_ATOMS: atom_id res chain seq x y z
N MET A 1 -5.64 -1.53 30.55
CA MET A 1 -5.10 -2.68 29.76
C MET A 1 -4.11 -2.14 28.76
N LYS A 2 -2.84 -2.52 28.79
CA LYS A 2 -1.89 -2.18 27.71
C LYS A 2 -2.29 -3.01 26.49
N SER A 3 -2.45 -2.34 25.33
CA SER A 3 -2.76 -2.98 24.06
C SER A 3 -1.83 -4.17 23.81
N VAL A 4 -2.39 -5.34 23.56
CA VAL A 4 -1.65 -6.56 23.19
C VAL A 4 -1.02 -6.41 21.80
N ILE A 5 -1.59 -5.55 20.95
CA ILE A 5 -1.11 -5.27 19.61
C ILE A 5 -0.02 -4.19 19.67
N LYS A 6 1.23 -4.58 19.44
CA LYS A 6 2.38 -3.66 19.52
C LYS A 6 2.56 -2.78 18.28
N TRP A 7 2.00 -3.17 17.12
CA TRP A 7 2.26 -2.55 15.81
C TRP A 7 1.01 -2.43 14.95
N PRO A 8 -0.08 -1.81 15.44
CA PRO A 8 -1.27 -1.63 14.64
C PRO A 8 -1.01 -0.66 13.50
N THR A 9 -1.25 -1.12 12.27
CA THR A 9 -1.19 -0.33 11.05
C THR A 9 -2.60 0.07 10.63
N LEU A 10 -2.78 1.27 10.14
CA LEU A 10 -3.96 1.74 9.44
C LEU A 10 -3.63 1.85 7.96
N GLU A 11 -4.40 1.18 7.12
CA GLU A 11 -4.42 1.39 5.67
C GLU A 11 -5.43 2.50 5.36
N ALA A 12 -5.04 3.48 4.56
CA ALA A 12 -5.86 4.65 4.33
C ALA A 12 -5.69 5.23 2.92
N ASN A 13 -6.75 5.88 2.44
CA ASN A 13 -6.70 6.66 1.21
C ASN A 13 -6.46 8.14 1.52
N PRO A 14 -5.70 8.87 0.66
CA PRO A 14 -5.38 10.27 0.88
C PRO A 14 -6.60 11.18 1.01
N ASP A 15 -7.66 10.94 0.21
CA ASP A 15 -8.91 11.71 0.23
C ASP A 15 -9.64 11.68 1.57
N SER A 16 -9.48 10.62 2.35
CA SER A 16 -10.13 10.43 3.65
C SER A 16 -9.22 10.72 4.87
N THR A 17 -7.96 11.09 4.64
CA THR A 17 -6.93 11.10 5.69
C THR A 17 -6.49 12.54 6.09
N GLY A 18 -7.12 13.57 5.55
CA GLY A 18 -6.73 14.97 5.80
C GLY A 18 -7.03 15.51 7.22
N ASP A 19 -7.87 14.82 8.00
CA ASP A 19 -8.19 15.27 9.38
C ASP A 19 -7.15 14.75 10.40
N TRP A 20 -6.19 15.61 10.74
CA TRP A 20 -5.19 15.31 11.76
C TRP A 20 -5.77 15.03 13.16
N LYS A 21 -6.99 15.55 13.48
CA LYS A 21 -7.63 15.31 14.80
C LYS A 21 -8.12 13.87 14.88
N ALA A 22 -8.74 13.37 13.80
CA ALA A 22 -9.15 11.97 13.69
C ALA A 22 -7.92 11.04 13.77
N LEU A 23 -6.85 11.34 13.02
CA LEU A 23 -5.59 10.58 13.09
C LEU A 23 -4.97 10.61 14.50
N ARG A 24 -5.05 11.74 15.19
CA ARG A 24 -4.58 11.84 16.58
C ARG A 24 -5.42 11.00 17.56
N ALA A 25 -6.72 10.89 17.33
CA ALA A 25 -7.57 9.98 18.11
C ALA A 25 -7.17 8.51 17.89
N LEU A 26 -6.99 8.09 16.65
CA LEU A 26 -6.49 6.76 16.29
C LEU A 26 -5.10 6.49 16.90
N ARG A 27 -4.21 7.48 16.87
CA ARG A 27 -2.89 7.38 17.52
C ARG A 27 -3.00 7.13 19.03
N ARG A 28 -3.97 7.76 19.71
CA ARG A 28 -4.25 7.52 21.14
C ARG A 28 -4.82 6.12 21.41
N CYS A 29 -5.58 5.56 20.45
CA CYS A 29 -6.05 4.18 20.50
C CYS A 29 -4.95 3.14 20.25
N GLY A 30 -3.72 3.61 19.89
CA GLY A 30 -2.56 2.73 19.76
C GLY A 30 -2.04 2.58 18.33
N PHE A 31 -2.77 3.05 17.31
CA PHE A 31 -2.26 3.03 15.93
C PHE A 31 -0.98 3.85 15.82
N ASN A 32 0.07 3.24 15.31
CA ASN A 32 1.40 3.85 15.26
C ASN A 32 2.06 3.83 13.88
N ARG A 33 1.43 3.18 12.91
CA ARG A 33 1.82 3.17 11.50
C ARG A 33 0.58 3.47 10.64
N ILE A 34 0.79 4.21 9.56
CA ILE A 34 -0.21 4.43 8.52
C ILE A 34 0.40 4.10 7.17
N SER A 35 -0.34 3.39 6.31
CA SER A 35 -0.02 3.17 4.90
C SER A 35 -1.00 3.96 4.06
N LEU A 36 -0.48 4.85 3.21
CA LEU A 36 -1.28 5.71 2.33
C LEU A 36 -1.15 5.23 0.89
N GLY A 37 -2.27 4.92 0.27
CA GLY A 37 -2.34 4.56 -1.14
C GLY A 37 -2.10 5.77 -2.05
N MET A 38 -0.86 6.23 -2.18
CA MET A 38 -0.47 7.32 -3.08
C MET A 38 -0.65 6.94 -4.55
N GLN A 39 -0.24 5.75 -4.93
CA GLN A 39 -0.26 5.12 -6.24
C GLN A 39 0.60 5.83 -7.29
N SER A 40 0.43 7.12 -7.52
CA SER A 40 1.18 7.98 -8.41
C SER A 40 1.25 9.41 -7.87
N ALA A 41 2.25 10.19 -8.28
CA ALA A 41 2.33 11.63 -8.08
C ALA A 41 1.68 12.42 -9.22
N CYS A 42 1.27 11.74 -10.29
CA CYS A 42 0.64 12.34 -11.46
C CYS A 42 -0.88 12.16 -11.39
N ASP A 43 -1.63 13.25 -11.27
CA ASP A 43 -3.09 13.22 -11.20
C ASP A 43 -3.75 12.61 -12.45
N GLU A 44 -3.07 12.63 -13.59
CA GLU A 44 -3.53 12.01 -14.82
C GLU A 44 -3.46 10.49 -14.72
N GLU A 45 -2.34 9.96 -14.23
CA GLU A 45 -2.18 8.52 -13.96
C GLU A 45 -3.19 8.03 -12.91
N LEU A 46 -3.42 8.81 -11.85
CA LEU A 46 -4.42 8.49 -10.83
C LEU A 46 -5.82 8.32 -11.42
N ARG A 47 -6.22 9.21 -12.34
CA ARG A 47 -7.52 9.12 -13.02
C ARG A 47 -7.63 7.88 -13.90
N THR A 48 -6.56 7.45 -14.58
CA THR A 48 -6.61 6.26 -15.44
C THR A 48 -6.88 4.98 -14.66
N ILE A 49 -6.51 4.92 -13.39
CA ILE A 49 -6.76 3.78 -12.49
C ILE A 49 -7.95 4.00 -11.55
N GLY A 50 -8.79 5.01 -11.84
CA GLY A 50 -10.02 5.28 -11.11
C GLY A 50 -9.81 5.84 -9.70
N ARG A 51 -8.65 6.43 -9.40
CA ARG A 51 -8.42 7.09 -8.12
C ARG A 51 -9.05 8.49 -8.12
N VAL A 52 -9.67 8.84 -6.99
CA VAL A 52 -10.37 10.12 -6.82
C VAL A 52 -9.48 11.18 -6.15
N HIS A 53 -8.43 10.78 -5.47
CA HIS A 53 -7.51 11.70 -4.81
C HIS A 53 -6.50 12.30 -5.80
N THR A 54 -5.88 13.40 -5.37
CA THR A 54 -4.81 14.11 -6.07
C THR A 54 -3.50 14.04 -5.29
N MET A 55 -2.38 14.40 -5.93
CA MET A 55 -1.08 14.52 -5.24
C MET A 55 -1.11 15.56 -4.12
N GLU A 56 -1.88 16.65 -4.26
CA GLU A 56 -2.08 17.63 -3.19
C GLU A 56 -2.72 16.98 -1.96
N GLN A 57 -3.72 16.12 -2.13
CA GLN A 57 -4.34 15.40 -1.02
C GLN A 57 -3.38 14.39 -0.37
N VAL A 58 -2.47 13.78 -1.13
CA VAL A 58 -1.38 12.96 -0.57
C VAL A 58 -0.51 13.80 0.37
N GLN A 59 -0.08 14.99 -0.07
CA GLN A 59 0.72 15.90 0.75
C GLN A 59 -0.01 16.31 2.03
N GLN A 60 -1.29 16.70 1.91
CA GLN A 60 -2.14 17.05 3.06
C GLN A 60 -2.29 15.88 4.04
N ALA A 61 -2.47 14.65 3.54
CA ALA A 61 -2.57 13.44 4.38
C ALA A 61 -1.26 13.16 5.13
N VAL A 62 -0.11 13.31 4.47
CA VAL A 62 1.21 13.18 5.10
C VAL A 62 1.41 14.21 6.19
N GLU A 63 1.09 15.49 5.92
CA GLU A 63 1.18 16.56 6.91
C GLU A 63 0.26 16.30 8.12
N ALA A 64 -0.98 15.86 7.86
CA ALA A 64 -1.94 15.50 8.90
C ALA A 64 -1.42 14.35 9.78
N ALA A 65 -0.82 13.31 9.19
CA ALA A 65 -0.21 12.20 9.91
C ALA A 65 0.95 12.68 10.80
N ARG A 66 1.84 13.52 10.26
CA ARG A 66 2.96 14.09 11.03
C ARG A 66 2.47 14.98 12.18
N LYS A 67 1.47 15.83 11.95
CA LYS A 67 0.82 16.65 12.97
C LYS A 67 0.14 15.81 14.06
N ALA A 68 -0.41 14.66 13.69
CA ALA A 68 -0.96 13.69 14.63
C ALA A 68 0.09 12.90 15.43
N LYS A 69 1.39 13.12 15.16
CA LYS A 69 2.54 12.40 15.76
C LYS A 69 2.62 10.93 15.35
N ILE A 70 2.13 10.58 14.17
CA ILE A 70 2.39 9.28 13.54
C ILE A 70 3.73 9.41 12.82
N GLN A 71 4.72 8.65 13.31
CA GLN A 71 6.10 8.71 12.82
C GLN A 71 6.49 7.54 11.91
N ASN A 72 5.59 6.57 11.72
CA ASN A 72 5.81 5.46 10.81
C ASN A 72 4.78 5.57 9.68
N LEU A 73 5.23 6.15 8.57
CA LEU A 73 4.43 6.39 7.38
C LEU A 73 4.94 5.52 6.24
N SER A 74 4.01 4.84 5.58
CA SER A 74 4.23 4.13 4.33
C SER A 74 3.50 4.85 3.21
N LEU A 75 4.11 4.92 2.03
CA LEU A 75 3.46 5.31 0.79
C LEU A 75 3.47 4.12 -0.16
N ASP A 76 2.32 3.82 -0.74
CA ASP A 76 2.18 2.73 -1.68
C ASP A 76 2.05 3.30 -3.08
N LEU A 77 2.91 2.84 -4.01
CA LEU A 77 2.99 3.29 -5.39
C LEU A 77 2.78 2.12 -6.35
N ILE A 78 2.35 2.43 -7.56
CA ILE A 78 2.17 1.44 -8.61
C ILE A 78 2.95 1.90 -9.86
N TYR A 79 3.84 1.02 -10.36
CA TYR A 79 4.49 1.20 -11.66
C TYR A 79 3.81 0.34 -12.74
N GLY A 80 4.08 0.67 -13.99
CA GLY A 80 3.46 -0.01 -15.12
C GLY A 80 2.03 0.47 -15.40
N LEU A 81 1.69 1.69 -14.97
CA LEU A 81 0.39 2.30 -15.24
C LEU A 81 0.18 2.58 -16.74
N PRO A 82 -1.07 2.70 -17.22
CA PRO A 82 -1.35 3.06 -18.61
C PRO A 82 -0.57 4.30 -19.05
N HIS A 83 0.16 4.19 -20.18
CA HIS A 83 1.00 5.23 -20.76
C HIS A 83 2.13 5.75 -19.87
N GLN A 84 2.44 5.07 -18.76
CA GLN A 84 3.54 5.46 -17.89
C GLN A 84 4.88 5.15 -18.53
N THR A 85 5.77 6.14 -18.62
CA THR A 85 7.15 5.97 -19.06
C THR A 85 8.10 5.76 -17.85
N GLN A 86 9.32 5.30 -18.13
CA GLN A 86 10.35 5.18 -17.09
C GLN A 86 10.66 6.53 -16.42
N GLU A 87 10.72 7.60 -17.20
CA GLU A 87 10.96 8.96 -16.67
C GLU A 87 9.83 9.39 -15.73
N ARG A 88 8.58 9.13 -16.12
CA ARG A 88 7.40 9.44 -15.29
C ARG A 88 7.41 8.63 -13.99
N TRP A 89 7.80 7.35 -14.08
CA TRP A 89 7.94 6.53 -12.88
C TRP A 89 9.01 7.08 -11.93
N MET A 90 10.16 7.51 -12.45
CA MET A 90 11.21 8.12 -11.64
C MET A 90 10.77 9.44 -11.00
N GLU A 91 9.97 10.26 -11.68
CA GLU A 91 9.35 11.46 -11.10
C GLU A 91 8.41 11.08 -9.94
N ASN A 92 7.62 10.02 -10.07
CA ASN A 92 6.74 9.51 -9.00
C ASN A 92 7.55 9.07 -7.78
N LEU A 93 8.64 8.33 -7.98
CA LEU A 93 9.54 7.93 -6.89
C LEU A 93 10.19 9.14 -6.20
N ALA A 94 10.67 10.10 -6.97
CA ALA A 94 11.28 11.32 -6.42
C ALA A 94 10.28 12.12 -5.58
N ALA A 95 9.03 12.26 -6.05
CA ALA A 95 7.96 12.92 -5.32
C ALA A 95 7.62 12.19 -4.01
N ALA A 96 7.56 10.84 -4.03
CA ALA A 96 7.32 10.04 -2.84
C ALA A 96 8.47 10.18 -1.82
N VAL A 97 9.72 10.11 -2.25
CA VAL A 97 10.90 10.29 -1.39
C VAL A 97 10.94 11.68 -0.78
N ALA A 98 10.55 12.73 -1.52
CA ALA A 98 10.48 14.10 -1.02
C ALA A 98 9.52 14.26 0.17
N LEU A 99 8.48 13.42 0.28
CA LEU A 99 7.58 13.37 1.45
C LEU A 99 8.21 12.69 2.67
N ASN A 100 9.41 12.14 2.52
CA ASN A 100 10.22 11.55 3.57
C ASN A 100 9.50 10.47 4.40
N PRO A 101 8.86 9.45 3.76
CA PRO A 101 8.25 8.34 4.48
C PRO A 101 9.31 7.45 5.12
N GLU A 102 8.92 6.60 6.06
CA GLU A 102 9.76 5.57 6.65
C GLU A 102 9.77 4.29 5.82
N HIS A 103 8.76 4.12 4.96
CA HIS A 103 8.55 2.90 4.18
C HIS A 103 7.91 3.23 2.82
N LEU A 104 8.25 2.48 1.80
CA LEU A 104 7.68 2.56 0.46
C LEU A 104 7.29 1.17 -0.03
N SER A 105 6.08 1.03 -0.57
CA SER A 105 5.67 -0.15 -1.32
C SER A 105 5.58 0.23 -2.79
N CYS A 106 6.29 -0.47 -3.66
CA CYS A 106 6.30 -0.23 -5.09
C CYS A 106 5.83 -1.50 -5.81
N TYR A 107 4.59 -1.51 -6.25
CA TYR A 107 3.95 -2.67 -6.88
C TYR A 107 3.92 -2.50 -8.39
N GLY A 108 4.20 -3.58 -9.12
CA GLY A 108 3.86 -3.66 -10.55
C GLY A 108 2.32 -3.72 -10.72
N LEU A 109 1.80 -2.99 -11.69
CA LEU A 109 0.38 -3.04 -12.01
C LEU A 109 0.00 -4.47 -12.43
N LYS A 110 -0.92 -5.07 -11.69
CA LYS A 110 -1.51 -6.34 -12.05
C LYS A 110 -2.88 -6.14 -12.69
N VAL A 111 -3.01 -6.56 -13.94
CA VAL A 111 -4.28 -6.51 -14.67
C VAL A 111 -5.08 -7.76 -14.34
N GLU A 112 -6.11 -7.63 -13.53
CA GLU A 112 -6.92 -8.75 -13.06
C GLU A 112 -8.20 -8.90 -13.89
N GLU A 113 -8.56 -10.15 -14.21
CA GLU A 113 -9.79 -10.49 -14.90
C GLU A 113 -11.01 -9.97 -14.14
N GLY A 114 -12.02 -9.49 -14.88
CA GLY A 114 -13.22 -8.88 -14.31
C GLY A 114 -13.09 -7.40 -13.94
N THR A 115 -11.93 -6.78 -14.14
CA THR A 115 -11.75 -5.34 -13.94
C THR A 115 -11.97 -4.54 -15.22
N PRO A 116 -12.36 -3.25 -15.15
CA PRO A 116 -12.44 -2.38 -16.34
C PRO A 116 -11.12 -2.31 -17.11
N LEU A 117 -9.99 -2.30 -16.41
CA LEU A 117 -8.66 -2.26 -17.03
C LEU A 117 -8.37 -3.53 -17.83
N PHE A 118 -8.79 -4.70 -17.34
CA PHE A 118 -8.66 -5.96 -18.07
C PHE A 118 -9.40 -5.91 -19.41
N ALA A 119 -10.60 -5.32 -19.42
CA ALA A 119 -11.38 -5.18 -20.67
C ALA A 119 -10.70 -4.27 -21.71
N MET A 120 -9.81 -3.38 -21.28
CA MET A 120 -9.09 -2.42 -22.13
C MET A 120 -7.59 -2.75 -22.28
N LYS A 121 -7.11 -3.87 -21.76
CA LYS A 121 -5.67 -4.18 -21.67
C LYS A 121 -4.89 -4.01 -22.97
N ASP A 122 -5.48 -4.39 -24.10
CA ASP A 122 -4.85 -4.34 -25.42
C ASP A 122 -4.79 -2.92 -26.01
N THR A 123 -5.54 -1.97 -25.45
CA THR A 123 -5.63 -0.57 -25.90
C THR A 123 -5.21 0.44 -24.84
N ALA A 124 -4.95 0.00 -23.62
CA ALA A 124 -4.64 0.87 -22.49
C ALA A 124 -3.20 1.44 -22.51
N GLY A 125 -2.38 1.08 -23.48
CA GLY A 125 -1.00 1.55 -23.57
C GLY A 125 -0.16 1.15 -22.35
N LEU A 126 -0.30 -0.10 -21.92
CA LEU A 126 0.48 -0.63 -20.79
C LEU A 126 1.94 -0.83 -21.21
N PRO A 127 2.91 -0.46 -20.36
CA PRO A 127 4.31 -0.79 -20.59
C PRO A 127 4.52 -2.30 -20.70
N GLY A 128 5.42 -2.71 -21.60
CA GLY A 128 5.78 -4.12 -21.77
C GLY A 128 6.53 -4.70 -20.57
N ASP A 129 6.70 -6.02 -20.57
CA ASP A 129 7.38 -6.73 -19.45
C ASP A 129 8.83 -6.24 -19.24
N GLU A 130 9.56 -5.96 -20.33
CA GLU A 130 10.93 -5.43 -20.26
C GLU A 130 10.95 -4.01 -19.65
N GLU A 131 10.04 -3.14 -20.06
CA GLU A 131 9.93 -1.78 -19.51
C GLU A 131 9.57 -1.81 -18.02
N GLN A 132 8.66 -2.71 -17.62
CA GLN A 132 8.31 -2.89 -16.21
C GLN A 132 9.47 -3.48 -15.39
N ALA A 133 10.26 -4.38 -15.96
CA ALA A 133 11.46 -4.91 -15.33
C ALA A 133 12.50 -3.80 -15.12
N ASP A 134 12.69 -2.93 -16.10
CA ASP A 134 13.58 -1.77 -16.00
C ASP A 134 13.10 -0.79 -14.92
N MET A 135 11.80 -0.47 -14.87
CA MET A 135 11.20 0.36 -13.81
C MET A 135 11.48 -0.24 -12.42
N TYR A 136 11.34 -1.55 -12.28
CA TYR A 136 11.65 -2.24 -11.02
C TYR A 136 13.12 -2.13 -10.63
N LEU A 137 14.05 -2.40 -11.56
CA LEU A 137 15.49 -2.31 -11.29
C LEU A 137 15.90 -0.89 -10.93
N GLN A 138 15.39 0.11 -11.67
CA GLN A 138 15.62 1.53 -11.38
C GLN A 138 15.08 1.91 -9.99
N THR A 139 13.92 1.36 -9.58
CA THR A 139 13.37 1.56 -8.24
C THR A 139 14.35 1.13 -7.15
N VAL A 140 14.92 -0.08 -7.28
CA VAL A 140 15.88 -0.62 -6.30
C VAL A 140 17.10 0.29 -6.17
N GLU A 141 17.70 0.66 -7.30
CA GLU A 141 18.90 1.51 -7.31
C GLU A 141 18.61 2.93 -6.80
N PHE A 142 17.48 3.51 -7.20
CA PHE A 142 17.10 4.86 -6.77
C PHE A 142 16.83 4.92 -5.28
N LEU A 143 15.99 4.04 -4.74
CA LEU A 143 15.60 4.07 -3.33
C LEU A 143 16.79 3.79 -2.39
N LYS A 144 17.73 2.95 -2.82
CA LYS A 144 18.98 2.70 -2.08
C LYS A 144 19.79 3.99 -1.87
N GLN A 145 19.84 4.89 -2.87
CA GLN A 145 20.56 6.17 -2.76
C GLN A 145 19.95 7.09 -1.70
N TYR A 146 18.66 6.90 -1.40
CA TYR A 146 17.93 7.67 -0.37
C TYR A 146 17.81 6.95 0.97
N GLY A 147 18.55 5.85 1.15
CA GLY A 147 18.63 5.13 2.42
C GLY A 147 17.46 4.19 2.70
N TYR A 148 16.75 3.78 1.65
CA TYR A 148 15.76 2.71 1.76
C TYR A 148 16.39 1.38 1.36
N GLU A 149 16.24 0.37 2.21
CA GLU A 149 16.68 -0.99 1.95
C GLU A 149 15.50 -1.83 1.45
N GLN A 150 15.71 -2.55 0.35
CA GLN A 150 14.74 -3.54 -0.08
C GLN A 150 14.78 -4.73 0.88
N TYR A 151 13.65 -5.10 1.49
CA TYR A 151 13.60 -6.23 2.40
C TYR A 151 12.73 -7.40 1.90
N GLU A 152 11.97 -7.17 0.84
CA GLU A 152 11.28 -8.17 0.03
C GLU A 152 10.96 -7.58 -1.36
N ILE A 153 10.24 -8.30 -2.24
CA ILE A 153 10.12 -7.96 -3.66
C ILE A 153 9.64 -6.54 -3.91
N SER A 154 8.58 -6.10 -3.22
CA SER A 154 7.89 -4.84 -3.49
C SER A 154 8.10 -3.77 -2.43
N ASN A 155 8.72 -4.12 -1.29
CA ASN A 155 8.76 -3.24 -0.14
C ASN A 155 10.17 -2.80 0.24
N PHE A 156 10.28 -1.50 0.50
CA PHE A 156 11.50 -0.79 0.82
C PHE A 156 11.30 0.01 2.11
N ALA A 157 12.29 0.01 2.99
CA ALA A 157 12.18 0.68 4.27
C ALA A 157 13.50 1.31 4.69
N LYS A 158 13.43 2.38 5.47
CA LYS A 158 14.58 2.82 6.27
C LYS A 158 14.90 1.76 7.31
N PRO A 159 16.16 1.58 7.73
CA PRO A 159 16.55 0.56 8.69
C PRO A 159 15.66 0.53 9.94
N GLY A 160 15.12 -0.64 10.26
CA GLY A 160 14.22 -0.86 11.41
C GLY A 160 12.78 -0.36 11.21
N ARG A 161 12.39 -0.03 9.96
CA ARG A 161 11.04 0.42 9.60
C ARG A 161 10.28 -0.54 8.70
N GLU A 162 10.80 -1.75 8.51
CA GLU A 162 10.17 -2.80 7.74
C GLU A 162 8.77 -3.13 8.27
N SER A 163 7.84 -3.46 7.38
CA SER A 163 6.50 -3.90 7.78
C SER A 163 6.57 -5.29 8.41
N ARG A 164 6.43 -5.35 9.73
CA ARG A 164 6.46 -6.62 10.47
C ARG A 164 5.31 -7.54 10.08
N HIS A 165 4.19 -6.98 9.63
CA HIS A 165 3.07 -7.76 9.16
C HIS A 165 3.42 -8.47 7.84
N ASN A 166 3.97 -7.73 6.87
CA ASN A 166 4.40 -8.31 5.60
C ASN A 166 5.49 -9.37 5.79
N LEU A 167 6.44 -9.11 6.69
CA LEU A 167 7.49 -10.09 7.01
C LEU A 167 6.95 -11.40 7.58
N LYS A 168 5.76 -11.44 8.20
CA LYS A 168 5.15 -12.69 8.65
C LYS A 168 4.86 -13.62 7.47
N TYR A 169 4.29 -13.09 6.40
CA TYR A 169 4.01 -13.88 5.20
C TYR A 169 5.28 -14.45 4.58
N TRP A 170 6.31 -13.63 4.43
CA TRP A 170 7.60 -14.06 3.88
C TRP A 170 8.34 -15.07 4.77
N LYS A 171 8.12 -15.00 6.07
CA LYS A 171 8.69 -15.94 7.06
C LYS A 171 7.79 -17.13 7.36
N LEU A 172 6.70 -17.30 6.62
CA LEU A 172 5.71 -18.37 6.82
C LEU A 172 5.23 -18.47 8.29
N GLN A 173 5.05 -17.32 8.93
CA GLN A 173 4.54 -17.24 10.30
C GLN A 173 3.02 -17.25 10.29
N GLU A 174 2.45 -17.89 11.30
CA GLU A 174 1.00 -17.94 11.47
C GLU A 174 0.37 -16.55 11.60
N TYR A 175 -0.80 -16.41 11.00
CA TYR A 175 -1.65 -15.24 11.09
C TYR A 175 -3.12 -15.62 11.01
N ALA A 176 -3.97 -14.85 11.67
CA ALA A 176 -5.41 -14.96 11.57
C ALA A 176 -5.99 -13.72 10.90
N GLY A 177 -6.77 -13.93 9.85
CA GLY A 177 -7.57 -12.91 9.19
C GLY A 177 -8.99 -12.91 9.76
N PHE A 178 -9.67 -11.79 9.69
CA PHE A 178 -11.06 -11.62 10.13
C PHE A 178 -11.81 -10.82 9.07
N CYS A 179 -13.08 -11.05 8.94
CA CYS A 179 -14.01 -10.45 7.98
C CYS A 179 -14.06 -11.17 6.61
N PRO A 180 -15.08 -10.86 5.78
CA PRO A 180 -15.30 -11.49 4.48
C PRO A 180 -14.06 -11.44 3.61
N GLY A 181 -13.72 -12.55 2.97
CA GLY A 181 -12.57 -12.68 2.09
C GLY A 181 -11.20 -12.70 2.79
N ALA A 182 -11.14 -12.57 4.11
CA ALA A 182 -9.88 -12.62 4.84
C ALA A 182 -9.26 -14.03 4.81
N HIS A 183 -7.94 -14.06 4.58
CA HIS A 183 -7.16 -15.27 4.61
C HIS A 183 -6.51 -15.48 5.99
N SER A 184 -6.33 -16.73 6.36
CA SER A 184 -5.59 -17.14 7.55
C SER A 184 -4.62 -18.25 7.22
N ASP A 185 -3.52 -18.31 7.96
CA ASP A 185 -2.60 -19.45 7.99
C ASP A 185 -2.33 -19.73 9.46
N PHE A 186 -3.04 -20.68 10.04
CA PHE A 186 -3.05 -20.94 11.47
C PHE A 186 -3.25 -22.42 11.77
N GLY A 187 -2.49 -22.97 12.72
CA GLY A 187 -2.58 -24.37 13.10
C GLY A 187 -2.18 -25.35 11.98
N GLY A 188 -1.31 -24.92 11.05
CA GLY A 188 -0.90 -25.73 9.91
C GLY A 188 -1.92 -25.80 8.77
N VAL A 189 -2.98 -25.00 8.83
CA VAL A 189 -4.04 -24.95 7.82
C VAL A 189 -4.15 -23.54 7.26
N ARG A 190 -4.13 -23.43 5.92
CA ARG A 190 -4.43 -22.18 5.20
C ARG A 190 -5.87 -22.20 4.73
N TYR A 191 -6.63 -21.18 5.12
CA TYR A 191 -8.03 -21.04 4.76
C TYR A 191 -8.39 -19.58 4.50
N ALA A 192 -9.55 -19.36 3.86
CA ALA A 192 -10.12 -18.05 3.64
C ALA A 192 -11.59 -18.05 4.06
N TYR A 193 -12.05 -16.93 4.57
CA TYR A 193 -13.47 -16.71 4.78
C TYR A 193 -14.19 -16.46 3.44
N GLU A 194 -15.50 -16.74 3.45
CA GLU A 194 -16.37 -16.44 2.31
C GLU A 194 -16.28 -14.95 1.94
N LYS A 195 -16.22 -14.65 0.63
CA LYS A 195 -16.08 -13.27 0.14
C LYS A 195 -17.41 -12.52 0.13
N ASP A 196 -18.51 -13.23 -0.11
CA ASP A 196 -19.85 -12.67 -0.09
C ASP A 196 -20.24 -12.30 1.34
N LEU A 197 -20.70 -11.07 1.55
CA LEU A 197 -20.99 -10.55 2.88
C LEU A 197 -22.18 -11.27 3.53
N ASP A 198 -23.22 -11.55 2.76
CA ASP A 198 -24.43 -12.19 3.30
C ASP A 198 -24.15 -13.67 3.66
N ALA A 199 -23.38 -14.36 2.82
CA ALA A 199 -22.92 -15.71 3.09
C ALA A 199 -21.98 -15.77 4.31
N TYR A 200 -21.08 -14.80 4.47
CA TYR A 200 -20.20 -14.69 5.64
C TYR A 200 -21.01 -14.49 6.93
N ILE A 201 -21.98 -13.57 6.93
CA ILE A 201 -22.85 -13.32 8.10
C ILE A 201 -23.68 -14.58 8.43
N ALA A 202 -24.21 -15.27 7.42
CA ALA A 202 -24.97 -16.50 7.62
C ALA A 202 -24.12 -17.62 8.23
N ALA A 203 -22.86 -17.77 7.82
CA ALA A 203 -21.94 -18.77 8.36
C ALA A 203 -21.57 -18.48 9.83
N GLU A 204 -21.34 -17.23 10.20
CA GLU A 204 -21.03 -16.81 11.59
C GLU A 204 -22.23 -17.01 12.55
N LEU A 205 -23.47 -16.94 12.03
CA LEU A 205 -24.68 -17.15 12.84
C LEU A 205 -25.03 -18.65 13.07
N CYS A 206 -24.41 -19.54 12.26
CA CYS A 206 -24.65 -20.99 12.36
C CYS A 206 -23.59 -21.77 13.16
N GLY A 207 -22.52 -21.10 13.62
CA GLY A 207 -21.45 -21.63 14.47
C GLY A 207 -21.67 -21.24 15.91
#